data_a8b99c95261e282b26d3c24291660684
#
_entry.id   a8b99c95261e282b26d3c24291660684
#
_cell.length_a   1.000
_cell.length_b   1.000
_cell.length_c   1.000
_cell.angle_alpha   90.00
_cell.angle_beta   90.00
_cell.angle_gamma   90.00
#
_symmetry.space_group_name_H-M   'P 1'
#
loop_
_entity.id
_entity.type
_entity.pdbx_description
1 polymer ?
#
loop_
_entity_poly.entity_id
_entity_poly.type
_entity_poly.pdbx_seq_one_letter_code
_entity_poly.pdbx_strand_id
1 'polypeptide(L)'
;CPVYRKAGESFTLQARALNEQDQLTPGFATSNKAISWALLAPAAGGTGTFSPTAISLANGVANNVVANWSEVGVIRLGVSNFVPYPAYQDELPQLETVLRWSVPIGRFVPWDYSLSNGFITPACNAFTYMSQPFASGFVLTARNLQKGTTQNYQGAFAKGVAEMVAANALDGVARDK
;
A
#
# COMPACT_ATOMS: atom_id res chain seq x y z
N CYS A 1 8.64 -11.19 -6.15
CA CYS A 1 8.52 -10.86 -4.74
C CYS A 1 7.17 -11.32 -4.22
N PRO A 2 7.11 -11.98 -3.07
CA PRO A 2 5.85 -12.37 -2.45
C PRO A 2 5.00 -11.15 -2.11
N VAL A 3 3.68 -11.35 -2.00
CA VAL A 3 2.77 -10.33 -1.51
C VAL A 3 3.03 -10.12 -0.02
N TYR A 4 3.16 -8.86 0.40
CA TYR A 4 3.31 -8.50 1.81
C TYR A 4 1.94 -8.27 2.47
N ARG A 5 1.16 -7.31 1.94
CA ARG A 5 -0.18 -6.94 2.43
C ARG A 5 -1.02 -6.40 1.28
N LYS A 6 -2.32 -6.31 1.52
CA LYS A 6 -3.24 -5.60 0.63
C LYS A 6 -3.26 -4.11 0.93
N ALA A 7 -3.59 -3.29 -0.06
CA ALA A 7 -3.70 -1.85 0.07
C ALA A 7 -4.77 -1.47 1.12
N GLY A 8 -4.38 -0.70 2.13
CA GLY A 8 -5.21 -0.33 3.27
C GLY A 8 -5.24 -1.35 4.42
N GLU A 9 -4.70 -2.55 4.24
CA GLU A 9 -4.60 -3.56 5.29
C GLU A 9 -3.58 -3.14 6.36
N SER A 10 -3.93 -3.39 7.63
CA SER A 10 -3.07 -3.03 8.74
C SER A 10 -1.88 -3.98 8.88
N PHE A 11 -0.74 -3.42 9.28
CA PHE A 11 0.46 -4.14 9.68
C PHE A 11 1.12 -3.44 10.88
N THR A 12 2.02 -4.10 11.56
CA THR A 12 2.71 -3.54 12.73
C THR A 12 4.11 -3.07 12.37
N LEU A 13 4.50 -1.95 12.96
CA LEU A 13 5.83 -1.38 12.90
C LEU A 13 6.48 -1.40 14.27
N GLN A 14 7.80 -1.47 14.28
CA GLN A 14 8.65 -1.17 15.40
C GLN A 14 9.66 -0.10 14.99
N ALA A 15 9.81 0.94 15.81
CA ALA A 15 10.89 1.90 15.66
C ALA A 15 11.81 1.83 16.90
N ARG A 16 13.12 1.95 16.66
CA ARG A 16 14.14 1.86 17.71
C ARG A 16 15.14 3.00 17.55
N ALA A 17 15.44 3.66 18.65
CA ALA A 17 16.56 4.59 18.71
C ALA A 17 17.83 3.82 19.01
N LEU A 18 18.81 3.92 18.13
CA LEU A 18 20.07 3.19 18.21
C LEU A 18 21.24 4.18 18.29
N ASN A 19 22.30 3.81 19.01
CA ASN A 19 23.57 4.52 18.99
C ASN A 19 24.41 4.14 17.74
N GLU A 20 25.62 4.67 17.65
CA GLU A 20 26.57 4.38 16.56
C GLU A 20 26.95 2.89 16.43
N GLN A 21 26.87 2.15 17.53
CA GLN A 21 27.17 0.73 17.59
C GLN A 21 25.92 -0.14 17.39
N ASP A 22 24.83 0.42 16.86
CA ASP A 22 23.54 -0.23 16.65
C ASP A 22 22.88 -0.80 17.93
N GLN A 23 23.25 -0.27 19.09
CA GLN A 23 22.67 -0.65 20.37
C GLN A 23 21.48 0.26 20.72
N LEU A 24 20.50 -0.32 21.39
CA LEU A 24 19.33 0.43 21.87
C LEU A 24 19.75 1.51 22.88
N THR A 25 19.17 2.70 22.73
CA THR A 25 19.33 3.83 23.66
C THR A 25 18.13 3.94 24.60
N PRO A 26 18.09 3.23 25.74
CA PRO A 26 16.89 3.16 26.59
C PRO A 26 16.56 4.49 27.28
N GLY A 27 17.50 5.40 27.38
CA GLY A 27 17.27 6.75 27.92
C GLY A 27 16.61 7.70 26.92
N PHE A 28 16.42 7.29 25.66
CA PHE A 28 15.86 8.15 24.64
C PHE A 28 14.33 8.08 24.64
N ALA A 29 13.68 9.24 24.77
CA ALA A 29 12.24 9.39 24.63
C ALA A 29 11.94 10.60 23.74
N THR A 30 10.91 10.46 22.92
CA THR A 30 10.43 11.55 22.08
C THR A 30 8.96 11.37 21.78
N SER A 31 8.26 12.46 21.52
CA SER A 31 6.82 12.44 21.19
C SER A 31 6.57 13.04 19.83
N ASN A 32 5.53 12.53 19.18
CA ASN A 32 4.93 13.09 17.97
C ASN A 32 5.93 13.37 16.83
N LYS A 33 6.83 12.43 16.55
CA LYS A 33 7.77 12.52 15.43
C LYS A 33 7.11 12.12 14.13
N ALA A 34 7.15 12.98 13.13
CA ALA A 34 6.55 12.73 11.83
C ALA A 34 7.17 11.49 11.15
N ILE A 35 6.31 10.64 10.61
CA ILE A 35 6.72 9.55 9.73
C ILE A 35 6.68 10.06 8.30
N SER A 36 7.79 9.92 7.60
CA SER A 36 7.89 10.14 6.17
C SER A 36 7.85 8.80 5.45
N TRP A 37 7.26 8.78 4.25
CA TRP A 37 7.30 7.61 3.38
C TRP A 37 7.67 8.04 1.96
N ALA A 38 8.33 7.15 1.26
CA ALA A 38 8.67 7.34 -0.14
C ALA A 38 8.29 6.10 -0.95
N LEU A 39 7.66 6.33 -2.08
CA LEU A 39 7.36 5.28 -3.05
C LEU A 39 8.67 4.85 -3.74
N LEU A 40 8.97 3.57 -3.69
CA LEU A 40 10.12 2.99 -4.40
C LEU A 40 9.70 2.38 -5.74
N ALA A 41 8.50 1.85 -5.81
CA ALA A 41 7.97 1.26 -7.03
C ALA A 41 6.42 1.24 -6.99
N PRO A 42 5.74 1.59 -8.11
CA PRO A 42 6.31 2.05 -9.38
C PRO A 42 6.94 3.46 -9.29
N ALA A 43 7.96 3.73 -10.10
CA ALA A 43 8.73 4.98 -10.00
C ALA A 43 7.91 6.25 -10.28
N ALA A 44 6.87 6.16 -11.11
CA ALA A 44 5.97 7.26 -11.48
C ALA A 44 4.57 7.11 -10.87
N GLY A 45 4.44 6.43 -9.74
CA GLY A 45 3.15 6.20 -9.09
C GLY A 45 2.72 7.31 -8.14
N GLY A 46 1.46 7.26 -7.72
CA GLY A 46 0.95 8.05 -6.62
C GLY A 46 1.52 7.57 -5.28
N THR A 47 1.83 8.52 -4.39
CA THR A 47 2.44 8.20 -3.08
C THR A 47 1.46 7.54 -2.12
N GLY A 48 0.15 7.63 -2.37
CA GLY A 48 -0.89 7.16 -1.46
C GLY A 48 -0.89 7.89 -0.12
N THR A 49 -1.66 7.37 0.81
CA THR A 49 -1.69 7.86 2.19
C THR A 49 -1.15 6.80 3.14
N PHE A 50 -0.37 7.23 4.10
CA PHE A 50 0.18 6.38 5.16
C PHE A 50 -0.39 6.81 6.52
N SER A 51 -0.71 5.84 7.36
CA SER A 51 -1.14 6.06 8.73
C SER A 51 -0.37 5.10 9.66
N PRO A 52 0.07 5.54 10.84
CA PRO A 52 -0.06 6.88 11.41
C PRO A 52 0.93 7.87 10.78
N THR A 53 0.65 9.17 10.88
CA THR A 53 1.53 10.22 10.37
C THR A 53 2.67 10.57 11.34
N ALA A 54 2.58 10.12 12.58
CA ALA A 54 3.58 10.37 13.60
C ALA A 54 3.69 9.20 14.59
N ILE A 55 4.82 9.16 15.29
CA ILE A 55 5.18 8.11 16.25
C ILE A 55 5.85 8.73 17.48
N SER A 56 5.69 8.08 18.62
CA SER A 56 6.36 8.42 19.87
C SER A 56 7.22 7.25 20.35
N LEU A 57 8.40 7.53 20.85
CA LEU A 57 9.30 6.53 21.43
C LEU A 57 9.36 6.73 22.94
N ALA A 58 9.30 5.64 23.68
CA ALA A 58 9.58 5.59 25.11
C ALA A 58 10.67 4.54 25.35
N ASN A 59 11.64 4.87 26.19
CA ASN A 59 12.79 4.00 26.46
C ASN A 59 13.50 3.53 25.16
N GLY A 60 13.60 4.42 24.20
CA GLY A 60 14.23 4.15 22.90
C GLY A 60 13.40 3.33 21.92
N VAL A 61 12.16 2.95 22.23
CA VAL A 61 11.36 2.06 21.40
C VAL A 61 9.93 2.56 21.21
N ALA A 62 9.38 2.37 20.03
CA ALA A 62 7.95 2.34 19.78
C ALA A 62 7.60 0.95 19.26
N ASN A 63 6.84 0.18 20.03
CA ASN A 63 6.43 -1.17 19.71
C ASN A 63 4.99 -1.20 19.21
N ASN A 64 4.69 -2.20 18.36
CA ASN A 64 3.33 -2.53 17.92
C ASN A 64 2.55 -1.33 17.35
N VAL A 65 3.24 -0.43 16.66
CA VAL A 65 2.59 0.69 15.99
C VAL A 65 1.78 0.14 14.82
N VAL A 66 0.46 0.24 14.91
CA VAL A 66 -0.44 -0.22 13.85
C VAL A 66 -0.39 0.78 12.70
N ALA A 67 -0.04 0.31 11.53
CA ALA A 67 0.11 1.13 10.32
C ALA A 67 -0.66 0.53 9.15
N ASN A 68 -0.99 1.38 8.19
CA ASN A 68 -1.52 0.96 6.88
C ASN A 68 -1.07 1.93 5.79
N TRP A 69 -1.11 1.47 4.55
CA TRP A 69 -0.84 2.27 3.37
C TRP A 69 -1.87 2.00 2.28
N SER A 70 -2.40 3.06 1.67
CA SER A 70 -3.60 3.02 0.83
C SER A 70 -3.36 2.59 -0.62
N GLU A 71 -2.11 2.38 -1.05
CA GLU A 71 -1.76 2.17 -2.45
C GLU A 71 -1.05 0.83 -2.72
N VAL A 72 -0.93 0.50 -4.00
CA VAL A 72 -0.18 -0.65 -4.52
C VAL A 72 1.27 -0.26 -4.76
N GLY A 73 2.20 -1.16 -4.45
CA GLY A 73 3.62 -0.91 -4.71
C GLY A 73 4.55 -1.33 -3.59
N VAL A 74 5.69 -0.66 -3.55
CA VAL A 74 6.73 -0.82 -2.53
C VAL A 74 7.12 0.55 -1.99
N ILE A 75 7.15 0.70 -0.68
CA ILE A 75 7.53 1.95 0.00
C ILE A 75 8.73 1.73 0.91
N ARG A 76 9.31 2.82 1.36
CA ARG A 76 10.20 2.87 2.53
C ARG A 76 9.70 3.93 3.49
N LEU A 77 9.96 3.73 4.76
CA LEU A 77 9.58 4.62 5.84
C LEU A 77 10.81 5.28 6.44
N GLY A 78 10.63 6.52 6.88
CA GLY A 78 11.65 7.25 7.60
C GLY A 78 11.01 8.08 8.69
N VAL A 79 11.79 8.43 9.71
CA VAL A 79 11.38 9.39 10.73
C VAL A 79 12.18 10.64 10.50
N SER A 80 11.46 11.75 10.22
CA SER A 80 12.07 13.04 9.97
C SER A 80 12.28 13.83 11.25
N ASN A 81 13.29 14.71 11.22
CA ASN A 81 13.56 15.70 12.25
C ASN A 81 13.85 15.14 13.66
N PHE A 82 14.88 14.30 13.76
CA PHE A 82 15.61 14.19 15.00
C PHE A 82 16.49 15.44 15.12
N VAL A 83 16.00 16.47 15.81
CA VAL A 83 16.89 17.51 16.32
C VAL A 83 17.51 16.91 17.60
N PRO A 84 18.81 16.58 17.58
CA PRO A 84 19.44 16.11 18.80
C PRO A 84 19.43 17.27 19.82
N TYR A 85 18.89 17.00 20.98
CA TYR A 85 18.83 17.87 22.15
C TYR A 85 18.75 19.38 21.88
N PRO A 86 17.61 20.03 22.14
CA PRO A 86 17.49 21.50 21.97
C PRO A 86 18.58 22.31 22.66
N ALA A 87 19.14 21.79 23.74
CA ALA A 87 20.21 22.43 24.48
C ALA A 87 21.57 22.53 23.75
N TYR A 88 21.76 21.76 22.69
CA TYR A 88 23.02 21.76 21.92
C TYR A 88 22.86 22.37 20.50
N GLN A 89 21.70 22.93 20.16
CA GLN A 89 21.46 23.50 18.83
C GLN A 89 22.39 24.67 18.52
N ASP A 90 22.75 25.46 19.52
CA ASP A 90 23.62 26.62 19.36
C ASP A 90 25.10 26.23 19.20
N GLU A 91 25.48 25.07 19.73
CA GLU A 91 26.86 24.56 19.68
C GLU A 91 27.12 23.66 18.44
N LEU A 92 26.06 23.11 17.83
CA LEU A 92 26.15 22.19 16.70
C LEU A 92 25.20 22.60 15.56
N PRO A 93 25.36 23.81 14.97
CA PRO A 93 24.44 24.33 13.94
C PRO A 93 24.47 23.54 12.62
N GLN A 94 25.38 22.58 12.49
CA GLN A 94 25.59 21.81 11.26
C GLN A 94 25.08 20.35 11.37
N LEU A 95 24.39 19.99 12.46
CA LEU A 95 23.78 18.66 12.53
C LEU A 95 22.60 18.58 11.54
N GLU A 96 22.92 18.09 10.36
CA GLU A 96 21.93 17.80 9.31
C GLU A 96 20.82 16.90 9.86
N THR A 97 19.63 17.15 9.42
CA THR A 97 18.45 16.32 9.70
C THR A 97 18.67 14.93 9.07
N VAL A 98 19.21 13.99 9.82
CA VAL A 98 19.51 12.66 9.30
C VAL A 98 18.22 11.86 9.20
N LEU A 99 17.67 11.80 7.98
CA LEU A 99 16.57 10.90 7.68
C LEU A 99 17.13 9.50 7.43
N ARG A 100 16.89 8.57 8.35
CA ARG A 100 17.18 7.15 8.12
C ARG A 100 15.95 6.46 7.56
N TRP A 101 16.15 5.78 6.43
CA TRP A 101 15.11 5.02 5.78
C TRP A 101 15.13 3.56 6.21
N SER A 102 13.94 2.96 6.31
CA SER A 102 13.77 1.52 6.48
C SER A 102 14.27 0.76 5.24
N VAL A 103 14.41 -0.55 5.38
CA VAL A 103 14.41 -1.47 4.23
C VAL A 103 13.10 -1.31 3.43
N PRO A 104 13.08 -1.69 2.14
CA PRO A 104 11.85 -1.69 1.35
C PRO A 104 10.74 -2.52 1.99
N ILE A 105 9.55 -1.95 2.07
CA ILE A 105 8.34 -2.57 2.62
C ILE A 105 7.35 -2.77 1.47
N GLY A 106 6.90 -3.97 1.26
CA GLY A 106 5.99 -4.35 0.17
C GLY A 106 6.32 -5.76 -0.34
N ARG A 107 5.67 -6.26 -1.32
CA ARG A 107 4.74 -5.67 -2.29
C ARG A 107 3.33 -5.56 -1.70
N PHE A 108 2.75 -4.38 -1.76
CA PHE A 108 1.33 -4.19 -1.53
C PHE A 108 0.56 -4.45 -2.83
N VAL A 109 -0.60 -5.10 -2.72
CA VAL A 109 -1.49 -5.44 -3.83
C VAL A 109 -2.89 -4.88 -3.58
N PRO A 110 -3.78 -4.80 -4.58
CA PRO A 110 -5.15 -4.34 -4.34
C PRO A 110 -5.86 -5.15 -3.26
N TRP A 111 -6.77 -4.51 -2.54
CA TRP A 111 -7.65 -5.19 -1.60
C TRP A 111 -8.68 -6.03 -2.32
N ASP A 112 -9.40 -5.42 -3.24
CA ASP A 112 -10.40 -6.05 -4.11
C ASP A 112 -10.52 -5.31 -5.45
N TYR A 113 -11.48 -5.74 -6.23
CA TYR A 113 -11.85 -5.12 -7.50
C TYR A 113 -13.34 -4.82 -7.52
N SER A 114 -13.71 -3.70 -8.16
CA SER A 114 -15.09 -3.43 -8.55
C SER A 114 -15.25 -3.57 -10.04
N LEU A 115 -16.39 -4.09 -10.44
CA LEU A 115 -16.80 -4.23 -11.83
C LEU A 115 -17.84 -3.15 -12.12
N SER A 116 -17.69 -2.46 -13.25
CA SER A 116 -18.60 -1.42 -13.71
C SER A 116 -18.70 -1.43 -15.24
N ASN A 117 -19.69 -0.73 -15.77
CA ASN A 117 -19.90 -0.57 -17.21
C ASN A 117 -19.92 -1.91 -17.99
N GLY A 118 -20.50 -2.95 -17.34
CA GLY A 118 -20.70 -4.23 -18.01
C GLY A 118 -21.73 -4.10 -19.11
N PHE A 119 -21.41 -4.64 -20.30
CA PHE A 119 -22.36 -4.74 -21.40
C PHE A 119 -22.20 -6.06 -22.13
N ILE A 120 -23.30 -6.53 -22.72
CA ILE A 120 -23.35 -7.64 -23.64
C ILE A 120 -24.18 -7.16 -24.83
N THR A 121 -23.62 -7.23 -26.04
CA THR A 121 -24.34 -6.92 -27.28
C THR A 121 -24.60 -8.22 -27.98
N PRO A 122 -25.89 -8.63 -28.13
CA PRO A 122 -26.23 -9.82 -28.86
C PRO A 122 -25.74 -9.75 -30.32
N ALA A 123 -25.35 -10.89 -30.87
CA ALA A 123 -24.86 -10.96 -32.25
C ALA A 123 -25.97 -10.81 -33.29
N CYS A 124 -27.23 -11.13 -32.92
CA CYS A 124 -28.43 -11.01 -33.77
C CYS A 124 -29.51 -10.25 -33.02
N ASN A 125 -29.56 -8.91 -33.19
CA ASN A 125 -30.59 -8.04 -32.59
C ASN A 125 -30.76 -8.30 -31.07
N ALA A 126 -31.71 -9.18 -30.71
CA ALA A 126 -32.07 -9.43 -29.30
C ALA A 126 -31.50 -10.75 -28.74
N PHE A 127 -30.83 -11.56 -29.54
CA PHE A 127 -30.32 -12.87 -29.10
C PHE A 127 -29.00 -13.24 -29.76
N THR A 128 -28.34 -14.26 -29.24
CA THR A 128 -27.11 -14.85 -29.77
C THR A 128 -27.30 -16.35 -29.91
N TYR A 129 -26.98 -16.93 -31.08
CA TYR A 129 -26.98 -18.37 -31.23
C TYR A 129 -25.88 -19.05 -30.42
N MET A 130 -26.09 -20.31 -30.08
CA MET A 130 -25.06 -21.11 -29.43
C MET A 130 -23.78 -21.13 -30.28
N SER A 131 -22.63 -20.94 -29.65
CA SER A 131 -21.31 -20.85 -30.28
C SER A 131 -21.10 -19.64 -31.20
N GLN A 132 -22.03 -18.70 -31.26
CA GLN A 132 -21.84 -17.46 -31.99
C GLN A 132 -21.06 -16.43 -31.12
N PRO A 133 -20.00 -15.81 -31.66
CA PRO A 133 -19.31 -14.76 -30.93
C PRO A 133 -20.19 -13.51 -30.77
N PHE A 134 -20.15 -12.90 -29.59
CA PHE A 134 -20.83 -11.66 -29.26
C PHE A 134 -19.91 -10.69 -28.57
N ALA A 135 -20.20 -9.40 -28.64
CA ALA A 135 -19.42 -8.39 -27.98
C ALA A 135 -19.81 -8.28 -26.49
N SER A 136 -18.83 -8.29 -25.63
CA SER A 136 -19.00 -8.01 -24.21
C SER A 136 -17.83 -7.19 -23.69
N GLY A 137 -18.08 -6.40 -22.68
CA GLY A 137 -17.03 -5.62 -22.06
C GLY A 137 -17.41 -5.20 -20.64
N PHE A 138 -16.42 -4.86 -19.86
CA PHE A 138 -16.57 -4.34 -18.50
C PHE A 138 -15.32 -3.56 -18.11
N VAL A 139 -15.46 -2.71 -17.11
CA VAL A 139 -14.33 -2.02 -16.47
C VAL A 139 -14.08 -2.65 -15.09
N LEU A 140 -12.85 -3.09 -14.89
CA LEU A 140 -12.38 -3.63 -13.61
C LEU A 140 -11.49 -2.59 -12.93
N THR A 141 -11.94 -2.09 -11.79
CA THR A 141 -11.21 -1.09 -11.02
C THR A 141 -10.62 -1.71 -9.76
N ALA A 142 -9.30 -1.66 -9.61
CA ALA A 142 -8.59 -2.11 -8.42
C ALA A 142 -8.79 -1.11 -7.27
N ARG A 143 -9.09 -1.61 -6.06
CA ARG A 143 -9.42 -0.78 -4.90
C ARG A 143 -8.64 -1.18 -3.66
N ASN A 144 -8.47 -0.22 -2.76
CA ASN A 144 -7.98 -0.45 -1.40
C ASN A 144 -9.11 -0.88 -0.45
N LEU A 145 -8.77 -1.14 0.82
CA LEU A 145 -9.73 -1.54 1.87
C LEU A 145 -10.86 -0.54 2.04
N GLN A 146 -10.58 0.76 1.94
CA GLN A 146 -11.54 1.84 2.05
C GLN A 146 -12.37 2.06 0.77
N LYS A 147 -12.23 1.16 -0.22
CA LYS A 147 -12.90 1.20 -1.52
C LYS A 147 -12.44 2.33 -2.45
N GLY A 148 -11.36 3.04 -2.11
CA GLY A 148 -10.71 4.00 -3.00
C GLY A 148 -9.93 3.28 -4.12
N THR A 149 -9.88 3.88 -5.30
CA THR A 149 -9.11 3.36 -6.44
C THR A 149 -7.62 3.37 -6.14
N THR A 150 -6.93 2.25 -6.41
CA THR A 150 -5.48 2.18 -6.35
C THR A 150 -4.89 2.59 -7.70
N GLN A 151 -4.22 3.75 -7.73
CA GLN A 151 -3.70 4.34 -8.97
C GLN A 151 -2.44 3.63 -9.49
N ASN A 152 -1.70 3.00 -8.59
CA ASN A 152 -0.45 2.32 -8.93
C ASN A 152 -0.64 0.90 -9.49
N TYR A 153 -1.89 0.41 -9.55
CA TYR A 153 -2.17 -0.92 -10.10
C TYR A 153 -2.17 -0.90 -11.62
N GLN A 154 -0.99 -0.76 -12.21
CA GLN A 154 -0.78 -0.71 -13.66
C GLN A 154 0.58 -1.33 -14.04
N GLY A 155 0.75 -1.66 -15.31
CA GLY A 155 2.00 -2.22 -15.84
C GLY A 155 2.47 -3.46 -15.06
N ALA A 156 3.71 -3.46 -14.60
CA ALA A 156 4.31 -4.58 -13.86
C ALA A 156 3.62 -4.91 -12.52
N PHE A 157 2.79 -4.02 -11.98
CA PHE A 157 2.02 -4.22 -10.76
C PHE A 157 0.62 -4.78 -11.01
N ALA A 158 0.07 -4.66 -12.23
CA ALA A 158 -1.22 -5.21 -12.64
C ALA A 158 -1.06 -6.67 -13.09
N LYS A 159 -0.86 -7.58 -12.14
CA LYS A 159 -0.64 -9.02 -12.42
C LYS A 159 -1.88 -9.89 -12.24
N GLY A 160 -3.03 -9.30 -11.93
CA GLY A 160 -4.28 -10.02 -11.88
C GLY A 160 -4.74 -10.41 -13.28
N VAL A 161 -5.28 -11.62 -13.41
CA VAL A 161 -5.96 -12.10 -14.60
C VAL A 161 -7.45 -12.06 -14.29
N ALA A 162 -8.24 -11.45 -15.17
CA ALA A 162 -9.71 -11.50 -15.09
C ALA A 162 -10.20 -12.55 -16.09
N GLU A 163 -10.93 -13.52 -15.59
CA GLU A 163 -11.56 -14.56 -16.40
C GLU A 163 -13.08 -14.43 -16.31
N MET A 164 -13.74 -14.56 -17.45
CA MET A 164 -15.20 -14.72 -17.48
C MET A 164 -15.52 -16.21 -17.44
N VAL A 165 -16.21 -16.61 -16.38
CA VAL A 165 -16.70 -17.98 -16.23
C VAL A 165 -18.21 -18.03 -16.43
N ALA A 166 -18.70 -19.10 -17.05
CA ALA A 166 -20.13 -19.31 -17.14
C ALA A 166 -20.69 -19.58 -15.72
N ALA A 167 -21.73 -18.83 -15.36
CA ALA A 167 -22.45 -19.03 -14.11
C ALA A 167 -23.87 -19.53 -14.42
N ASN A 168 -24.38 -20.42 -13.58
CA ASN A 168 -25.80 -20.76 -13.64
C ASN A 168 -26.62 -19.60 -13.06
N ALA A 169 -27.51 -19.05 -13.87
CA ALA A 169 -28.36 -17.93 -13.47
C ALA A 169 -29.31 -18.26 -12.30
N LEU A 170 -29.55 -19.53 -12.02
CA LEU A 170 -30.47 -19.99 -10.96
C LEU A 170 -29.79 -20.21 -9.62
N ASP A 171 -28.53 -20.63 -9.61
CA ASP A 171 -27.81 -20.99 -8.38
C ASP A 171 -26.55 -20.14 -8.14
N GLY A 172 -26.18 -19.28 -9.07
CA GLY A 172 -24.99 -18.43 -8.96
C GLY A 172 -23.67 -19.18 -8.92
N VAL A 173 -23.67 -20.48 -9.21
CA VAL A 173 -22.46 -21.30 -9.20
C VAL A 173 -21.75 -21.20 -10.54
N ALA A 174 -20.49 -20.78 -10.50
CA ALA A 174 -19.61 -20.84 -11.66
C ALA A 174 -19.35 -22.31 -12.03
N ARG A 175 -19.48 -22.65 -13.29
CA ARG A 175 -19.21 -23.99 -13.80
C ARG A 175 -18.05 -23.96 -14.76
N ASP A 176 -17.02 -24.73 -14.45
CA ASP A 176 -15.94 -25.02 -15.38
C ASP A 176 -16.48 -25.87 -16.54
N LYS A 177 -15.96 -25.65 -17.74
CA LYS A 177 -16.29 -26.43 -18.93
C LYS A 177 -15.46 -27.69 -18.99
#